data_9348733b56b5d7097ec43f7eeb2dc890
#
_entry.id   9348733b56b5d7097ec43f7eeb2dc890
#
_cell.length_a   1.000
_cell.length_b   1.000
_cell.length_c   1.000
_cell.angle_alpha   90.00
_cell.angle_beta   90.00
_cell.angle_gamma   90.00
#
_symmetry.space_group_name_H-M   'P 1'
#
loop_
_entity.id
_entity.type
_entity.pdbx_description
1 polymer ?
#
loop_
_entity_poly.entity_id
_entity_poly.type
_entity_poly.pdbx_seq_one_letter_code
_entity_poly.pdbx_strand_id
1 'polypeptide(L)'
;MRLITKSEKKLLLGWGMLFVASLLVWQVFAQGKKRAYFHLLVTQEKGQNALAQLETNLEQLKSKWLRWRKAAEDITALNRYFYGEKTGFEKLRQDLNILFQASTGQVSGVRYDYGNYDDLGIRKVRVNFQLITSYFSFKRFLHELEVFPKFLMVEDMRFSEIDSESGRLRINLILAAYFRR
;
A
#
# COMPACT_ATOMS: atom_id res chain seq x y z
N MET A 1 61.64 66.61 37.17
CA MET A 1 60.29 66.42 36.65
C MET A 1 60.05 67.43 35.55
N ARG A 2 60.03 67.02 34.24
CA ARG A 2 59.75 67.96 33.15
C ARG A 2 58.25 68.18 33.08
N LEU A 3 57.80 69.41 33.40
CA LEU A 3 56.40 69.83 33.27
C LEU A 3 56.05 69.93 31.79
N ILE A 4 55.16 69.04 31.33
CA ILE A 4 54.62 68.99 29.97
C ILE A 4 54.02 70.35 29.64
N THR A 5 54.49 71.03 28.62
CA THR A 5 54.04 72.33 28.13
C THR A 5 52.62 72.27 27.58
N LYS A 6 51.86 73.38 27.66
CA LYS A 6 50.43 73.44 27.27
C LYS A 6 50.23 73.04 25.80
N SER A 7 51.22 73.17 24.92
CA SER A 7 51.18 72.74 23.53
C SER A 7 51.29 71.25 23.41
N GLU A 8 52.11 70.59 24.22
CA GLU A 8 52.28 69.09 24.17
C GLU A 8 51.03 68.39 24.72
N LYS A 9 50.29 68.95 25.63
CA LYS A 9 49.00 68.43 26.09
C LYS A 9 47.93 68.46 24.98
N LYS A 10 47.90 69.52 24.17
CA LYS A 10 46.96 69.61 23.04
C LYS A 10 47.27 68.59 21.91
N LEU A 11 48.58 68.33 21.70
CA LEU A 11 49.08 67.39 20.71
C LEU A 11 48.79 65.95 21.17
N LEU A 12 48.98 65.65 22.46
CA LEU A 12 48.63 64.33 23.02
C LEU A 12 47.11 64.07 23.00
N LEU A 13 46.32 65.12 23.24
CA LEU A 13 44.84 65.03 23.20
C LEU A 13 44.33 64.74 21.72
N GLY A 14 44.96 65.42 20.73
CA GLY A 14 44.68 65.17 19.32
C GLY A 14 45.02 63.75 18.86
N TRP A 15 46.21 63.26 19.31
CA TRP A 15 46.60 61.86 18.99
C TRP A 15 45.71 60.84 19.68
N GLY A 16 45.31 61.09 20.91
CA GLY A 16 44.35 60.27 21.68
C GLY A 16 43.01 60.20 20.95
N MET A 17 42.51 61.34 20.45
CA MET A 17 41.23 61.37 19.69
C MET A 17 41.30 60.63 18.36
N LEU A 18 42.43 60.75 17.63
CA LEU A 18 42.69 59.99 16.41
C LEU A 18 42.74 58.47 16.65
N PHE A 19 43.37 58.06 17.78
CA PHE A 19 43.46 56.67 18.15
C PHE A 19 42.09 56.07 18.48
N VAL A 20 41.24 56.82 19.22
CA VAL A 20 39.86 56.41 19.55
C VAL A 20 39.02 56.34 18.26
N ALA A 21 39.12 57.31 17.35
CA ALA A 21 38.42 57.28 16.07
C ALA A 21 38.85 56.08 15.20
N SER A 22 40.14 55.75 15.17
CA SER A 22 40.66 54.56 14.48
C SER A 22 40.12 53.27 15.06
N LEU A 23 40.02 53.14 16.37
CA LEU A 23 39.44 51.99 17.06
C LEU A 23 37.96 51.82 16.74
N LEU A 24 37.18 52.91 16.70
CA LEU A 24 35.75 52.87 16.33
C LEU A 24 35.55 52.41 14.89
N VAL A 25 36.34 52.95 13.95
CA VAL A 25 36.29 52.53 12.56
C VAL A 25 36.63 51.04 12.41
N TRP A 26 37.68 50.57 13.10
CA TRP A 26 38.07 49.19 13.10
C TRP A 26 36.97 48.25 13.67
N GLN A 27 36.31 48.69 14.73
CA GLN A 27 35.22 47.94 15.37
C GLN A 27 34.00 47.80 14.44
N VAL A 28 33.64 48.88 13.74
CA VAL A 28 32.53 48.86 12.74
C VAL A 28 32.86 47.93 11.55
N PHE A 29 34.09 47.99 11.02
CA PHE A 29 34.55 47.15 9.94
C PHE A 29 34.64 45.65 10.32
N ALA A 30 35.08 45.37 11.55
CA ALA A 30 35.17 44.00 12.04
C ALA A 30 33.79 43.37 12.26
N GLN A 31 32.80 44.12 12.69
CA GLN A 31 31.42 43.63 12.87
C GLN A 31 30.74 43.37 11.53
N GLY A 32 30.97 44.17 10.49
CA GLY A 32 30.43 43.98 9.15
C GLY A 32 30.87 42.64 8.52
N LYS A 33 32.14 42.29 8.61
CA LYS A 33 32.67 41.02 8.09
C LYS A 33 32.12 39.81 8.83
N LYS A 34 31.96 39.87 10.14
CA LYS A 34 31.36 38.79 10.94
C LYS A 34 29.93 38.50 10.55
N ARG A 35 29.11 39.54 10.35
CA ARG A 35 27.70 39.38 9.91
C ARG A 35 27.58 38.71 8.52
N ALA A 36 28.41 39.14 7.56
CA ALA A 36 28.44 38.53 6.24
C ALA A 36 28.82 37.02 6.28
N TYR A 37 29.80 36.69 7.12
CA TYR A 37 30.23 35.30 7.30
C TYR A 37 29.15 34.43 7.93
N PHE A 38 28.45 34.93 8.94
CA PHE A 38 27.31 34.25 9.57
C PHE A 38 26.15 34.05 8.60
N HIS A 39 25.83 35.04 7.74
CA HIS A 39 24.80 34.89 6.72
C HIS A 39 25.13 33.81 5.69
N LEU A 40 26.39 33.71 5.28
CA LEU A 40 26.85 32.66 4.36
C LEU A 40 26.74 31.26 4.98
N LEU A 41 27.15 31.09 6.24
CA LEU A 41 27.04 29.82 6.96
C LEU A 41 25.60 29.39 7.13
N VAL A 42 24.73 30.29 7.56
CA VAL A 42 23.27 30.00 7.73
C VAL A 42 22.61 29.66 6.39
N THR A 43 23.03 30.33 5.31
CA THR A 43 22.49 30.04 3.97
C THR A 43 22.98 28.69 3.45
N GLN A 44 24.24 28.34 3.72
CA GLN A 44 24.79 27.02 3.39
C GLN A 44 24.11 25.89 4.16
N GLU A 45 23.90 26.09 5.48
CA GLU A 45 23.21 25.12 6.33
C GLU A 45 21.76 24.92 5.89
N LYS A 46 21.04 26.01 5.58
CA LYS A 46 19.68 25.95 5.01
C LYS A 46 19.66 25.20 3.67
N GLY A 47 20.65 25.44 2.81
CA GLY A 47 20.79 24.72 1.54
C GLY A 47 21.01 23.22 1.73
N GLN A 48 21.88 22.82 2.65
CA GLN A 48 22.13 21.41 2.98
C GLN A 48 20.88 20.73 3.57
N ASN A 49 20.20 21.40 4.49
CA ASN A 49 18.96 20.89 5.07
C ASN A 49 17.84 20.74 4.02
N ALA A 50 17.75 21.69 3.09
CA ALA A 50 16.79 21.58 1.97
C ALA A 50 17.12 20.43 1.03
N LEU A 51 18.38 20.19 0.72
CA LEU A 51 18.81 19.03 -0.07
C LEU A 51 18.49 17.72 0.65
N ALA A 52 18.81 17.60 1.94
CA ALA A 52 18.52 16.41 2.74
C ALA A 52 16.99 16.13 2.80
N GLN A 53 16.18 17.18 2.93
CA GLN A 53 14.72 17.04 2.87
C GLN A 53 14.23 16.59 1.49
N LEU A 54 14.80 17.12 0.42
CA LEU A 54 14.46 16.69 -0.94
C LEU A 54 14.83 15.23 -1.18
N GLU A 55 16.01 14.79 -0.75
CA GLU A 55 16.44 13.40 -0.85
C GLU A 55 15.49 12.47 -0.08
N THR A 56 15.15 12.83 1.16
CA THR A 56 14.19 12.07 1.97
C THR A 56 12.81 11.99 1.30
N ASN A 57 12.33 13.10 0.75
CA ASN A 57 11.05 13.15 0.04
C ASN A 57 11.10 12.28 -1.24
N LEU A 58 12.19 12.30 -1.98
CA LEU A 58 12.39 11.47 -3.17
C LEU A 58 12.39 9.97 -2.81
N GLU A 59 13.07 9.58 -1.74
CA GLU A 59 13.05 8.19 -1.27
C GLU A 59 11.64 7.75 -0.84
N GLN A 60 10.92 8.61 -0.13
CA GLN A 60 9.53 8.34 0.25
C GLN A 60 8.61 8.20 -0.97
N LEU A 61 8.74 9.08 -1.95
CA LEU A 61 7.98 9.02 -3.20
C LEU A 61 8.31 7.75 -3.98
N LYS A 62 9.60 7.40 -4.09
CA LYS A 62 10.05 6.17 -4.74
C LYS A 62 9.49 4.92 -4.06
N SER A 63 9.52 4.89 -2.73
CA SER A 63 8.98 3.77 -1.96
C SER A 63 7.46 3.64 -2.12
N LYS A 64 6.72 4.76 -2.12
CA LYS A 64 5.28 4.79 -2.40
C LYS A 64 4.99 4.30 -3.81
N TRP A 65 5.72 4.78 -4.81
CA TRP A 65 5.55 4.36 -6.20
C TRP A 65 5.78 2.86 -6.39
N LEU A 66 6.82 2.30 -5.76
CA LEU A 66 7.08 0.86 -5.80
C LEU A 66 5.94 0.04 -5.16
N ARG A 67 5.38 0.52 -4.05
CA ARG A 67 4.21 -0.12 -3.41
C ARG A 67 2.98 -0.09 -4.33
N TRP A 68 2.71 1.05 -4.97
CA TRP A 68 1.59 1.18 -5.90
C TRP A 68 1.75 0.29 -7.13
N ARG A 69 2.96 0.21 -7.66
CA ARG A 69 3.27 -0.68 -8.79
C ARG A 69 3.04 -2.13 -8.41
N LYS A 70 3.57 -2.57 -7.27
CA LYS A 70 3.35 -3.92 -6.77
C LYS A 70 1.86 -4.22 -6.55
N ALA A 71 1.12 -3.30 -5.93
CA ALA A 71 -0.31 -3.45 -5.75
C ALA A 71 -1.06 -3.57 -7.10
N ALA A 72 -0.66 -2.84 -8.13
CA ALA A 72 -1.25 -2.95 -9.47
C ALA A 72 -0.94 -4.31 -10.13
N GLU A 73 0.27 -4.83 -9.95
CA GLU A 73 0.66 -6.17 -10.40
C GLU A 73 -0.15 -7.25 -9.67
N ASP A 74 -0.31 -7.12 -8.35
CA ASP A 74 -1.11 -8.04 -7.53
C ASP A 74 -2.60 -8.03 -7.95
N ILE A 75 -3.18 -6.84 -8.21
CA ILE A 75 -4.56 -6.72 -8.72
C ILE A 75 -4.70 -7.40 -10.09
N THR A 76 -3.70 -7.25 -10.97
CA THR A 76 -3.71 -7.90 -12.29
C THR A 76 -3.62 -9.41 -12.16
N ALA A 77 -2.82 -9.92 -11.23
CA ALA A 77 -2.75 -11.33 -10.92
C ALA A 77 -4.07 -11.87 -10.35
N LEU A 78 -4.71 -11.11 -9.43
CA LEU A 78 -6.01 -11.46 -8.88
C LEU A 78 -7.11 -11.55 -9.96
N ASN A 79 -7.06 -10.71 -10.98
CA ASN A 79 -8.05 -10.71 -12.05
C ASN A 79 -8.17 -12.05 -12.78
N ARG A 80 -7.11 -12.86 -12.81
CA ARG A 80 -7.13 -14.18 -13.44
C ARG A 80 -8.05 -15.17 -12.71
N TYR A 81 -8.30 -14.94 -11.43
CA TYR A 81 -9.16 -15.79 -10.61
C TYR A 81 -10.65 -15.46 -10.74
N PHE A 82 -10.99 -14.26 -11.24
CA PHE A 82 -12.37 -13.89 -11.51
C PHE A 82 -12.87 -14.47 -12.83
N TYR A 83 -14.17 -14.66 -12.92
CA TYR A 83 -14.85 -14.95 -14.18
C TYR A 83 -15.12 -13.63 -14.93
N GLY A 84 -14.89 -13.61 -16.24
CA GLY A 84 -15.21 -12.44 -17.06
C GLY A 84 -16.71 -12.33 -17.35
N GLU A 85 -17.20 -11.12 -17.57
CA GLU A 85 -18.64 -10.87 -17.76
C GLU A 85 -19.24 -11.64 -18.94
N LYS A 86 -18.58 -11.65 -20.11
CA LYS A 86 -19.16 -12.16 -21.36
C LYS A 86 -19.22 -13.69 -21.44
N THR A 87 -18.13 -14.37 -21.09
CA THR A 87 -18.00 -15.83 -21.23
C THR A 87 -17.89 -16.55 -19.89
N GLY A 88 -17.88 -15.80 -18.80
CA GLY A 88 -17.60 -16.34 -17.48
C GLY A 88 -18.67 -17.30 -16.98
N PHE A 89 -19.93 -17.11 -17.40
CA PHE A 89 -20.99 -18.01 -16.98
C PHE A 89 -20.87 -19.41 -17.62
N GLU A 90 -20.52 -19.46 -18.87
CA GLU A 90 -20.28 -20.75 -19.56
C GLU A 90 -19.07 -21.46 -18.94
N LYS A 91 -18.00 -20.71 -18.66
CA LYS A 91 -16.82 -21.23 -17.96
C LYS A 91 -17.16 -21.73 -16.56
N LEU A 92 -17.94 -20.96 -15.78
CA LEU A 92 -18.39 -21.39 -14.46
C LEU A 92 -19.14 -22.73 -14.54
N ARG A 93 -20.04 -22.88 -15.50
CA ARG A 93 -20.78 -24.14 -15.68
C ARG A 93 -19.85 -25.31 -16.06
N GLN A 94 -18.88 -25.07 -16.92
CA GLN A 94 -17.87 -26.08 -17.30
C GLN A 94 -17.01 -26.47 -16.09
N ASP A 95 -16.51 -25.49 -15.37
CA ASP A 95 -15.68 -25.68 -14.19
C ASP A 95 -16.42 -26.44 -13.08
N LEU A 96 -17.69 -26.07 -12.82
CA LEU A 96 -18.53 -26.80 -11.89
C LEU A 96 -18.79 -28.24 -12.34
N ASN A 97 -18.96 -28.47 -13.62
CA ASN A 97 -19.16 -29.83 -14.16
C ASN A 97 -17.93 -30.70 -13.93
N ILE A 98 -16.73 -30.14 -14.12
CA ILE A 98 -15.46 -30.82 -13.83
C ILE A 98 -15.38 -31.16 -12.34
N LEU A 99 -15.68 -30.21 -11.45
CA LEU A 99 -15.67 -30.42 -9.99
C LEU A 99 -16.71 -31.50 -9.58
N PHE A 100 -17.90 -31.48 -10.17
CA PHE A 100 -18.94 -32.45 -9.87
C PHE A 100 -18.54 -33.88 -10.33
N GLN A 101 -17.90 -34.02 -11.48
CA GLN A 101 -17.38 -35.29 -11.95
C GLN A 101 -16.27 -35.85 -11.06
N ALA A 102 -15.38 -34.97 -10.52
CA ALA A 102 -14.33 -35.34 -9.61
C ALA A 102 -14.89 -35.86 -8.26
N SER A 103 -16.08 -35.39 -7.85
CA SER A 103 -16.70 -35.77 -6.59
C SER A 103 -17.29 -37.18 -6.55
N THR A 104 -17.39 -37.87 -7.69
CA THR A 104 -18.07 -39.19 -7.81
C THR A 104 -19.44 -39.27 -7.14
N GLY A 105 -20.07 -38.13 -6.87
CA GLY A 105 -21.37 -37.98 -6.23
C GLY A 105 -22.49 -37.65 -7.22
N GLN A 106 -23.73 -37.80 -6.74
CA GLN A 106 -24.90 -37.33 -7.50
C GLN A 106 -25.18 -35.89 -7.12
N VAL A 107 -25.16 -35.00 -8.11
CA VAL A 107 -25.51 -33.58 -7.97
C VAL A 107 -26.93 -33.35 -8.49
N SER A 108 -27.73 -32.65 -7.71
CA SER A 108 -29.11 -32.31 -8.12
C SER A 108 -29.48 -30.90 -7.69
N GLY A 109 -30.51 -30.34 -8.30
CA GLY A 109 -31.10 -29.06 -7.91
C GLY A 109 -30.19 -27.86 -8.11
N VAL A 110 -29.31 -27.87 -9.11
CA VAL A 110 -28.38 -26.74 -9.36
C VAL A 110 -29.18 -25.49 -9.75
N ARG A 111 -29.05 -24.43 -8.94
CA ARG A 111 -29.65 -23.11 -9.15
C ARG A 111 -28.60 -22.03 -9.07
N TYR A 112 -28.74 -21.01 -9.90
CA TYR A 112 -27.83 -19.87 -9.96
C TYR A 112 -28.59 -18.60 -9.57
N ASP A 113 -28.12 -17.93 -8.50
CA ASP A 113 -28.65 -16.65 -8.04
C ASP A 113 -27.64 -15.55 -8.34
N TYR A 114 -28.06 -14.60 -9.16
CA TYR A 114 -27.21 -13.50 -9.61
C TYR A 114 -27.36 -12.30 -8.70
N GLY A 115 -26.26 -11.87 -8.05
CA GLY A 115 -26.19 -10.60 -7.38
C GLY A 115 -26.03 -9.43 -8.36
N ASN A 116 -26.13 -8.23 -7.86
CA ASN A 116 -25.79 -7.02 -8.59
C ASN A 116 -24.27 -6.79 -8.59
N TYR A 117 -23.78 -5.97 -9.54
CA TYR A 117 -22.42 -5.48 -9.49
C TYR A 117 -22.29 -4.48 -8.34
N ASP A 118 -21.18 -4.56 -7.62
CA ASP A 118 -20.78 -3.55 -6.64
C ASP A 118 -20.06 -2.37 -7.31
N ASP A 119 -19.65 -1.38 -6.49
CA ASP A 119 -18.93 -0.18 -6.94
C ASP A 119 -17.55 -0.51 -7.56
N LEU A 120 -17.00 -1.69 -7.26
CA LEU A 120 -15.74 -2.18 -7.81
C LEU A 120 -15.90 -2.95 -9.12
N GLY A 121 -17.13 -3.08 -9.61
CA GLY A 121 -17.45 -3.85 -10.80
C GLY A 121 -17.34 -5.36 -10.58
N ILE A 122 -17.51 -5.83 -9.34
CA ILE A 122 -17.52 -7.24 -8.98
C ILE A 122 -18.95 -7.68 -8.72
N ARG A 123 -19.34 -8.83 -9.27
CA ARG A 123 -20.62 -9.46 -9.04
C ARG A 123 -20.44 -10.85 -8.45
N LYS A 124 -21.18 -11.13 -7.38
CA LYS A 124 -21.25 -12.46 -6.78
C LYS A 124 -22.41 -13.25 -7.39
N VAL A 125 -22.13 -14.46 -7.81
CA VAL A 125 -23.13 -15.43 -8.26
C VAL A 125 -23.12 -16.59 -7.29
N ARG A 126 -24.26 -16.88 -6.67
CA ARG A 126 -24.43 -18.03 -5.78
C ARG A 126 -24.90 -19.23 -6.59
N VAL A 127 -24.26 -20.36 -6.33
CA VAL A 127 -24.61 -21.64 -6.95
C VAL A 127 -25.10 -22.55 -5.82
N ASN A 128 -26.40 -22.81 -5.81
CA ASN A 128 -27.04 -23.67 -4.82
C ASN A 128 -27.23 -25.04 -5.45
N PHE A 129 -26.81 -26.10 -4.77
CA PHE A 129 -27.00 -27.48 -5.23
C PHE A 129 -26.99 -28.47 -4.07
N GLN A 130 -27.51 -29.64 -4.32
CA GLN A 130 -27.46 -30.75 -3.40
C GLN A 130 -26.48 -31.79 -3.91
N LEU A 131 -25.58 -32.25 -3.07
CA LEU A 131 -24.59 -33.29 -3.33
C LEU A 131 -24.91 -34.52 -2.48
N ILE A 132 -25.09 -35.69 -3.13
CA ILE A 132 -25.24 -36.99 -2.45
C ILE A 132 -23.98 -37.80 -2.76
N THR A 133 -23.17 -38.04 -1.72
CA THR A 133 -21.85 -38.66 -1.91
C THR A 133 -21.38 -39.35 -0.63
N SER A 134 -20.29 -40.13 -0.70
CA SER A 134 -19.62 -40.65 0.49
C SER A 134 -18.75 -39.57 1.14
N TYR A 135 -18.40 -39.75 2.40
CA TYR A 135 -17.51 -38.84 3.12
C TYR A 135 -16.16 -38.61 2.42
N PHE A 136 -15.56 -39.69 1.90
CA PHE A 136 -14.26 -39.59 1.22
C PHE A 136 -14.36 -38.79 -0.10
N SER A 137 -15.42 -39.02 -0.88
CA SER A 137 -15.66 -38.29 -2.12
C SER A 137 -16.00 -36.84 -1.86
N PHE A 138 -16.71 -36.55 -0.78
CA PHE A 138 -16.96 -35.17 -0.33
C PHE A 138 -15.65 -34.45 0.06
N LYS A 139 -14.78 -35.11 0.83
CA LYS A 139 -13.47 -34.54 1.19
C LYS A 139 -12.62 -34.28 -0.06
N ARG A 140 -12.65 -35.16 -1.06
CA ARG A 140 -11.98 -34.94 -2.34
C ARG A 140 -12.57 -33.73 -3.07
N PHE A 141 -13.89 -33.62 -3.13
CA PHE A 141 -14.55 -32.45 -3.71
C PHE A 141 -14.11 -31.13 -3.08
N LEU A 142 -14.04 -31.06 -1.75
CA LEU A 142 -13.55 -29.87 -1.05
C LEU A 142 -12.09 -29.57 -1.37
N HIS A 143 -11.25 -30.59 -1.47
CA HIS A 143 -9.86 -30.40 -1.86
C HIS A 143 -9.71 -29.89 -3.28
N GLU A 144 -10.44 -30.46 -4.25
CA GLU A 144 -10.45 -29.97 -5.62
C GLU A 144 -10.97 -28.54 -5.73
N LEU A 145 -11.96 -28.18 -4.92
CA LEU A 145 -12.48 -26.83 -4.84
C LEU A 145 -11.43 -25.85 -4.27
N GLU A 146 -10.68 -26.26 -3.24
CA GLU A 146 -9.65 -25.43 -2.59
C GLU A 146 -8.48 -25.13 -3.52
N VAL A 147 -8.05 -26.10 -4.34
CA VAL A 147 -6.95 -25.92 -5.30
C VAL A 147 -7.41 -25.35 -6.65
N PHE A 148 -8.70 -25.10 -6.79
CA PHE A 148 -9.27 -24.66 -8.07
C PHE A 148 -8.76 -23.26 -8.46
N PRO A 149 -8.35 -23.04 -9.72
CA PRO A 149 -7.71 -21.79 -10.15
C PRO A 149 -8.71 -20.65 -10.39
N LYS A 150 -9.84 -20.64 -9.67
CA LYS A 150 -10.87 -19.59 -9.72
C LYS A 150 -11.40 -19.30 -8.32
N PHE A 151 -11.90 -18.08 -8.10
CA PHE A 151 -12.56 -17.75 -6.85
C PHE A 151 -13.92 -18.43 -6.76
N LEU A 152 -13.89 -19.67 -6.29
CA LEU A 152 -15.03 -20.45 -5.87
C LEU A 152 -14.93 -20.68 -4.36
N MET A 153 -15.86 -20.16 -3.61
CA MET A 153 -15.85 -20.23 -2.15
C MET A 153 -17.12 -20.92 -1.66
N VAL A 154 -16.99 -21.78 -0.65
CA VAL A 154 -18.14 -22.31 0.07
C VAL A 154 -18.72 -21.19 0.93
N GLU A 155 -19.94 -20.76 0.66
CA GLU A 155 -20.66 -19.74 1.44
C GLU A 155 -21.48 -20.38 2.55
N ASP A 156 -22.13 -21.51 2.26
CA ASP A 156 -22.90 -22.28 3.25
C ASP A 156 -22.85 -23.77 2.93
N MET A 157 -22.90 -24.58 3.96
CA MET A 157 -22.88 -26.04 3.85
C MET A 157 -23.73 -26.65 4.97
N ARG A 158 -24.73 -27.45 4.58
CA ARG A 158 -25.64 -28.10 5.54
C ARG A 158 -25.77 -29.58 5.22
N PHE A 159 -25.49 -30.39 6.20
CA PHE A 159 -25.74 -31.82 6.15
C PHE A 159 -27.23 -32.03 6.46
N SER A 160 -27.99 -32.50 5.46
CA SER A 160 -29.44 -32.73 5.63
C SER A 160 -29.76 -34.17 6.04
N GLU A 161 -28.93 -35.13 5.65
CA GLU A 161 -29.14 -36.54 5.96
C GLU A 161 -27.81 -37.28 5.96
N ILE A 162 -27.67 -38.18 6.93
CA ILE A 162 -26.54 -39.11 7.02
C ILE A 162 -27.13 -40.49 7.08
N ASP A 163 -27.03 -41.24 5.98
CA ASP A 163 -27.46 -42.62 5.93
C ASP A 163 -26.35 -43.52 6.46
N SER A 164 -26.58 -44.03 7.67
CA SER A 164 -25.64 -44.89 8.39
C SER A 164 -25.45 -46.27 7.74
N GLU A 165 -26.42 -46.78 6.98
CA GLU A 165 -26.36 -48.08 6.35
C GLU A 165 -25.55 -48.02 5.04
N SER A 166 -25.75 -47.00 4.22
CA SER A 166 -25.02 -46.84 2.95
C SER A 166 -23.77 -45.98 3.07
N GLY A 167 -23.55 -45.30 4.19
CA GLY A 167 -22.47 -44.34 4.39
C GLY A 167 -22.57 -43.09 3.48
N ARG A 168 -23.76 -42.80 2.93
CA ARG A 168 -24.02 -41.65 2.07
C ARG A 168 -24.40 -40.43 2.85
N LEU A 169 -23.86 -39.29 2.41
CA LEU A 169 -24.14 -37.97 2.93
C LEU A 169 -24.97 -37.20 1.94
N ARG A 170 -26.05 -36.57 2.40
CA ARG A 170 -26.79 -35.59 1.61
C ARG A 170 -26.45 -34.19 2.13
N ILE A 171 -25.83 -33.41 1.29
CA ILE A 171 -25.25 -32.12 1.67
C ILE A 171 -25.84 -31.04 0.75
N ASN A 172 -26.41 -30.00 1.34
CA ASN A 172 -26.80 -28.80 0.62
C ASN A 172 -25.64 -27.81 0.65
N LEU A 173 -25.18 -27.39 -0.51
CA LEU A 173 -24.03 -26.52 -0.69
C LEU A 173 -24.44 -25.22 -1.39
N ILE A 174 -23.88 -24.13 -0.93
CA ILE A 174 -23.93 -22.83 -1.60
C ILE A 174 -22.49 -22.41 -1.88
N LEU A 175 -22.15 -22.36 -3.16
CA LEU A 175 -20.88 -21.82 -3.61
C LEU A 175 -21.05 -20.38 -4.09
N ALA A 176 -20.11 -19.51 -3.76
CA ALA A 176 -20.01 -18.18 -4.32
C ALA A 176 -18.94 -18.14 -5.40
N ALA A 177 -19.31 -17.73 -6.60
CA ALA A 177 -18.41 -17.45 -7.72
C ALA A 177 -18.38 -15.93 -7.96
N TYR A 178 -17.20 -15.39 -8.26
CA TYR A 178 -17.02 -13.96 -8.44
C TYR A 178 -16.70 -13.62 -9.89
N PHE A 179 -17.46 -12.67 -10.42
CA PHE A 179 -17.35 -12.15 -11.78
C PHE A 179 -16.85 -10.73 -11.76
N ARG A 180 -16.05 -10.38 -12.74
CA ARG A 180 -15.57 -9.01 -12.94
C ARG A 180 -15.99 -8.49 -14.31
N ARG A 181 -16.44 -7.25 -14.30
CA ARG A 181 -16.84 -6.50 -15.50
C ARG A 181 -15.62 -6.06 -16.32
#